data_627e47838e49b08e23e1bed20ba8f122
#
_entry.id   627e47838e49b08e23e1bed20ba8f122
#
_cell.length_a   1.000
_cell.length_b   1.000
_cell.length_c   1.000
_cell.angle_alpha   90.00
_cell.angle_beta   90.00
_cell.angle_gamma   90.00
#
_symmetry.space_group_name_H-M   'P 1'
#
loop_
_entity.id
_entity.type
_entity.pdbx_description
1 polymer ?
#
loop_
_entity_poly.entity_id
_entity_poly.type
_entity_poly.pdbx_seq_one_letter_code
_entity_poly.pdbx_strand_id
1 'polypeptide(L)'
;MQYIEPMAKLIENFRSLPGIGSKTAVRLAYHVLDMDKEKAKALAEAIIGAKEKVGFCQVCYNLTDTNPCRICGSEKRDHSVICVVEQPQDVAAMERMKDFKGVYHVLHGALSPLSGIGPDNLRVKELLTRLSDGVVQEVIMATNPNVEGEATAMYLARLLKPIGIKVTRIAHGLPVGGDLEYADEVTLSRAMENRIEL
;
A
#
# COMPACT_ATOMS: atom_id res chain seq x y z
N MET A 1 -33.43 -13.40 -18.39
CA MET A 1 -34.21 -12.14 -18.32
C MET A 1 -33.43 -11.08 -19.08
N GLN A 2 -34.05 -10.45 -20.08
CA GLN A 2 -33.35 -9.47 -20.91
C GLN A 2 -33.65 -8.08 -20.32
N TYR A 3 -32.61 -7.44 -19.77
CA TYR A 3 -32.74 -6.07 -19.28
C TYR A 3 -32.74 -5.10 -20.46
N ILE A 4 -33.38 -3.94 -20.29
CA ILE A 4 -33.23 -2.82 -21.25
C ILE A 4 -31.76 -2.39 -21.31
N GLU A 5 -31.33 -1.90 -22.47
CA GLU A 5 -29.92 -1.63 -22.77
C GLU A 5 -29.19 -0.78 -21.68
N PRO A 6 -29.74 0.37 -21.20
CA PRO A 6 -29.06 1.16 -20.17
C PRO A 6 -28.84 0.37 -18.86
N MET A 7 -29.83 -0.45 -18.48
CA MET A 7 -29.74 -1.27 -17.27
C MET A 7 -28.71 -2.39 -17.43
N ALA A 8 -28.71 -3.06 -18.59
CA ALA A 8 -27.72 -4.11 -18.89
C ALA A 8 -26.29 -3.58 -18.82
N LYS A 9 -26.04 -2.39 -19.42
CA LYS A 9 -24.76 -1.72 -19.40
C LYS A 9 -24.29 -1.35 -17.99
N LEU A 10 -25.19 -0.85 -17.15
CA LEU A 10 -24.89 -0.52 -15.76
C LEU A 10 -24.53 -1.78 -14.94
N ILE A 11 -25.29 -2.87 -15.11
CA ILE A 11 -25.01 -4.16 -14.47
C ILE A 11 -23.63 -4.69 -14.90
N GLU A 12 -23.28 -4.59 -16.19
CA GLU A 12 -22.01 -5.07 -16.69
C GLU A 12 -20.83 -4.27 -16.13
N ASN A 13 -20.95 -2.97 -16.04
CA ASN A 13 -19.93 -2.13 -15.41
C ASN A 13 -19.73 -2.47 -13.93
N PHE A 14 -20.81 -2.73 -13.17
CA PHE A 14 -20.66 -3.21 -11.80
C PHE A 14 -20.01 -4.60 -11.72
N ARG A 15 -20.31 -5.50 -12.65
CA ARG A 15 -19.69 -6.83 -12.70
C ARG A 15 -18.19 -6.80 -13.00
N SER A 16 -17.71 -5.77 -13.68
CA SER A 16 -16.28 -5.61 -13.96
C SER A 16 -15.46 -5.25 -12.71
N LEU A 17 -16.10 -4.86 -11.60
CA LEU A 17 -15.43 -4.55 -10.35
C LEU A 17 -15.03 -5.84 -9.61
N PRO A 18 -13.79 -5.91 -9.04
CA PRO A 18 -13.35 -7.07 -8.28
C PRO A 18 -14.30 -7.36 -7.11
N GLY A 19 -14.62 -8.64 -6.90
CA GLY A 19 -15.51 -9.08 -5.82
C GLY A 19 -17.02 -8.86 -6.07
N ILE A 20 -17.41 -8.24 -7.19
CA ILE A 20 -18.82 -8.01 -7.54
C ILE A 20 -19.32 -9.13 -8.47
N GLY A 21 -20.09 -10.07 -7.92
CA GLY A 21 -20.75 -11.10 -8.70
C GLY A 21 -22.05 -10.62 -9.35
N SER A 22 -22.61 -11.42 -10.27
CA SER A 22 -23.82 -11.07 -11.06
C SER A 22 -25.02 -10.65 -10.21
N LYS A 23 -25.29 -11.35 -9.10
CA LYS A 23 -26.42 -11.00 -8.20
C LYS A 23 -26.21 -9.64 -7.52
N THR A 24 -25.00 -9.37 -7.06
CA THR A 24 -24.64 -8.08 -6.41
C THR A 24 -24.70 -6.95 -7.41
N ALA A 25 -24.18 -7.15 -8.64
CA ALA A 25 -24.22 -6.15 -9.70
C ALA A 25 -25.65 -5.72 -10.05
N VAL A 26 -26.57 -6.68 -10.16
CA VAL A 26 -28.00 -6.40 -10.40
C VAL A 26 -28.58 -5.57 -9.25
N ARG A 27 -28.31 -5.97 -7.99
CA ARG A 27 -28.81 -5.23 -6.81
C ARG A 27 -28.28 -3.80 -6.76
N LEU A 28 -26.97 -3.60 -7.08
CA LEU A 28 -26.37 -2.26 -7.13
C LEU A 28 -26.99 -1.41 -8.24
N ALA A 29 -27.25 -1.99 -9.42
CA ALA A 29 -27.87 -1.26 -10.52
C ALA A 29 -29.30 -0.80 -10.17
N TYR A 30 -30.12 -1.63 -9.54
CA TYR A 30 -31.43 -1.21 -9.05
C TYR A 30 -31.32 -0.12 -8.00
N HIS A 31 -30.39 -0.24 -7.06
CA HIS A 31 -30.16 0.78 -6.04
C HIS A 31 -29.82 2.16 -6.66
N VAL A 32 -28.98 2.19 -7.71
CA VAL A 32 -28.65 3.42 -8.43
C VAL A 32 -29.87 4.01 -9.14
N LEU A 33 -30.75 3.16 -9.69
CA LEU A 33 -31.99 3.64 -10.33
C LEU A 33 -32.99 4.23 -9.33
N ASP A 34 -32.98 3.74 -8.08
CA ASP A 34 -33.82 4.27 -7.00
C ASP A 34 -33.27 5.53 -6.34
N MET A 35 -31.98 5.88 -6.62
CA MET A 35 -31.39 7.12 -6.12
C MET A 35 -31.98 8.36 -6.79
N ASP A 36 -31.99 9.48 -6.05
CA ASP A 36 -32.17 10.80 -6.64
C ASP A 36 -31.11 11.06 -7.70
N LYS A 37 -31.48 11.77 -8.77
CA LYS A 37 -30.55 12.08 -9.87
C LYS A 37 -29.28 12.79 -9.40
N GLU A 38 -29.41 13.68 -8.42
CA GLU A 38 -28.29 14.43 -7.82
C GLU A 38 -27.30 13.50 -7.13
N LYS A 39 -27.78 12.50 -6.41
CA LYS A 39 -26.91 11.50 -5.75
C LYS A 39 -26.21 10.58 -6.77
N ALA A 40 -26.96 10.15 -7.79
CA ALA A 40 -26.37 9.32 -8.86
C ALA A 40 -25.31 10.11 -9.64
N LYS A 41 -25.56 11.39 -9.92
CA LYS A 41 -24.59 12.29 -10.57
C LYS A 41 -23.36 12.50 -9.70
N ALA A 42 -23.53 12.77 -8.40
CA ALA A 42 -22.42 12.94 -7.47
C ALA A 42 -21.53 11.69 -7.38
N LEU A 43 -22.12 10.50 -7.40
CA LEU A 43 -21.36 9.22 -7.45
C LEU A 43 -20.53 9.13 -8.74
N ALA A 44 -21.13 9.41 -9.89
CA ALA A 44 -20.42 9.36 -11.17
C ALA A 44 -19.28 10.39 -11.21
N GLU A 45 -19.53 11.61 -10.77
CA GLU A 45 -18.51 12.68 -10.69
C GLU A 45 -17.39 12.34 -9.71
N ALA A 46 -17.68 11.68 -8.59
CA ALA A 46 -16.65 11.23 -7.65
C ALA A 46 -15.72 10.19 -8.28
N ILE A 47 -16.25 9.25 -9.06
CA ILE A 47 -15.45 8.23 -9.77
C ILE A 47 -14.54 8.91 -10.80
N ILE A 48 -15.09 9.78 -11.63
CA ILE A 48 -14.36 10.51 -12.67
C ILE A 48 -13.28 11.40 -12.01
N GLY A 49 -13.68 12.21 -11.04
CA GLY A 49 -12.79 13.14 -10.36
C GLY A 49 -11.63 12.45 -9.62
N ALA A 50 -11.87 11.29 -9.01
CA ALA A 50 -10.81 10.48 -8.43
C ALA A 50 -9.82 10.01 -9.49
N LYS A 51 -10.32 9.52 -10.65
CA LYS A 51 -9.48 9.03 -11.74
C LYS A 51 -8.65 10.14 -12.40
N GLU A 52 -9.18 11.34 -12.48
CA GLU A 52 -8.51 12.49 -13.10
C GLU A 52 -7.51 13.20 -12.17
N LYS A 53 -7.84 13.28 -10.86
CA LYS A 53 -7.07 14.11 -9.91
C LYS A 53 -6.07 13.34 -9.07
N VAL A 54 -6.26 12.03 -8.88
CA VAL A 54 -5.36 11.22 -8.08
C VAL A 54 -4.24 10.67 -8.96
N GLY A 55 -3.02 11.05 -8.63
CA GLY A 55 -1.79 10.56 -9.26
C GLY A 55 -0.81 10.00 -8.23
N PHE A 56 0.43 9.83 -8.65
CA PHE A 56 1.52 9.42 -7.77
C PHE A 56 2.45 10.57 -7.43
N CYS A 57 2.82 10.68 -6.16
CA CYS A 57 3.86 11.60 -5.72
C CYS A 57 5.19 11.25 -6.40
N GLN A 58 5.85 12.22 -7.00
CA GLN A 58 7.13 12.02 -7.69
C GLN A 58 8.30 11.71 -6.73
N VAL A 59 8.11 11.91 -5.42
CA VAL A 59 9.14 11.62 -4.41
C VAL A 59 8.97 10.24 -3.81
N CYS A 60 7.76 9.87 -3.36
CA CYS A 60 7.53 8.64 -2.59
C CYS A 60 6.64 7.61 -3.29
N TYR A 61 6.05 7.96 -4.43
CA TYR A 61 5.16 7.10 -5.21
C TYR A 61 3.85 6.71 -4.51
N ASN A 62 3.50 7.39 -3.40
CA ASN A 62 2.18 7.26 -2.80
C ASN A 62 1.12 7.99 -3.64
N LEU A 63 -0.15 7.61 -3.48
CA LEU A 63 -1.28 8.32 -4.07
C LEU A 63 -1.39 9.74 -3.52
N THR A 64 -1.66 10.70 -4.40
CA THR A 64 -1.77 12.11 -4.03
C THR A 64 -2.53 12.92 -5.07
N ASP A 65 -3.10 14.03 -4.64
CA ASP A 65 -3.70 15.09 -5.46
C ASP A 65 -2.78 16.30 -5.63
N THR A 66 -1.61 16.29 -4.97
CA THR A 66 -0.60 17.36 -5.02
C THR A 66 0.80 16.76 -5.20
N ASN A 67 1.77 17.53 -5.71
CA ASN A 67 3.13 17.06 -5.86
C ASN A 67 4.15 18.11 -5.38
N PRO A 68 4.98 17.77 -4.37
CA PRO A 68 5.00 16.52 -3.62
C PRO A 68 3.73 16.30 -2.78
N CYS A 69 3.49 15.06 -2.34
CA CYS A 69 2.36 14.76 -1.45
C CYS A 69 2.52 15.44 -0.08
N ARG A 70 1.42 15.53 0.67
CA ARG A 70 1.39 16.21 1.98
C ARG A 70 2.40 15.65 2.99
N ILE A 71 2.79 14.37 2.87
CA ILE A 71 3.81 13.77 3.73
C ILE A 71 5.21 14.24 3.30
N CYS A 72 5.54 14.11 2.03
CA CYS A 72 6.85 14.51 1.50
C CYS A 72 7.09 16.03 1.52
N GLY A 73 6.04 16.85 1.42
CA GLY A 73 6.13 18.29 1.49
C GLY A 73 6.06 18.87 2.91
N SER A 74 5.97 18.03 3.95
CA SER A 74 5.83 18.49 5.33
C SER A 74 7.19 18.70 6.00
N GLU A 75 7.47 19.91 6.45
CA GLU A 75 8.66 20.24 7.28
C GLU A 75 8.63 19.59 8.66
N LYS A 76 7.45 19.07 9.10
CA LYS A 76 7.31 18.38 10.39
C LYS A 76 7.74 16.92 10.34
N ARG A 77 8.06 16.41 9.15
CA ARG A 77 8.50 15.02 8.93
C ARG A 77 10.03 14.93 8.97
N ASP A 78 10.51 13.85 9.52
CA ASP A 78 11.91 13.50 9.52
C ASP A 78 12.29 12.83 8.19
N HIS A 79 12.94 13.60 7.32
CA HIS A 79 13.35 13.12 6.01
C HIS A 79 14.59 12.22 6.06
N SER A 80 15.25 12.09 7.22
CA SER A 80 16.36 11.16 7.40
C SER A 80 15.92 9.70 7.56
N VAL A 81 14.61 9.45 7.77
CA VAL A 81 14.03 8.12 7.97
C VAL A 81 12.98 7.84 6.92
N ILE A 82 13.20 6.79 6.10
CA ILE A 82 12.24 6.32 5.09
C ILE A 82 11.65 4.98 5.50
N CYS A 83 10.33 4.89 5.55
CA CYS A 83 9.60 3.63 5.66
C CYS A 83 9.21 3.13 4.27
N VAL A 84 9.74 1.98 3.87
CA VAL A 84 9.47 1.34 2.57
C VAL A 84 8.31 0.36 2.73
N VAL A 85 7.28 0.55 1.91
CA VAL A 85 6.06 -0.27 1.87
C VAL A 85 5.78 -0.78 0.46
N GLU A 86 4.93 -1.80 0.34
CA GLU A 86 4.62 -2.40 -0.96
C GLU A 86 3.58 -1.60 -1.74
N GLN A 87 2.53 -1.11 -1.06
CA GLN A 87 1.37 -0.49 -1.70
C GLN A 87 0.98 0.84 -1.03
N PRO A 88 0.28 1.74 -1.76
CA PRO A 88 -0.22 2.99 -1.18
C PRO A 88 -1.14 2.81 0.03
N GLN A 89 -1.93 1.72 0.08
CA GLN A 89 -2.79 1.43 1.22
C GLN A 89 -2.00 1.12 2.50
N ASP A 90 -0.76 0.64 2.38
CA ASP A 90 0.12 0.38 3.51
C ASP A 90 0.53 1.71 4.18
N VAL A 91 0.78 2.76 3.38
CA VAL A 91 1.02 4.11 3.90
C VAL A 91 -0.17 4.57 4.74
N ALA A 92 -1.40 4.38 4.22
CA ALA A 92 -2.60 4.76 4.96
C ALA A 92 -2.79 3.94 6.26
N ALA A 93 -2.35 2.68 6.27
CA ALA A 93 -2.34 1.85 7.47
C ALA A 93 -1.32 2.35 8.50
N MET A 94 -0.10 2.65 8.08
CA MET A 94 0.97 3.17 8.93
C MET A 94 0.64 4.55 9.51
N GLU A 95 0.03 5.44 8.73
CA GLU A 95 -0.37 6.79 9.18
C GLU A 95 -1.46 6.77 10.27
N ARG A 96 -2.20 5.67 10.42
CA ARG A 96 -3.17 5.52 11.54
C ARG A 96 -2.51 5.51 12.92
N MET A 97 -1.24 5.11 13.01
CA MET A 97 -0.48 5.12 14.27
C MET A 97 -0.22 6.54 14.81
N LYS A 98 -0.11 7.55 13.91
CA LYS A 98 0.21 8.96 14.22
C LYS A 98 1.59 9.21 14.86
N ASP A 99 2.30 8.19 15.31
CA ASP A 99 3.57 8.27 16.01
C ASP A 99 4.78 8.26 15.09
N PHE A 100 4.66 7.69 13.89
CA PHE A 100 5.72 7.68 12.93
C PHE A 100 5.93 9.09 12.33
N LYS A 101 7.14 9.62 12.46
CA LYS A 101 7.49 10.97 11.99
C LYS A 101 8.30 10.99 10.70
N GLY A 102 8.79 9.84 10.24
CA GLY A 102 9.51 9.72 8.98
C GLY A 102 8.64 9.90 7.74
N VAL A 103 9.21 9.65 6.59
CA VAL A 103 8.53 9.67 5.29
C VAL A 103 8.46 8.27 4.70
N TYR A 104 7.74 8.11 3.59
CA TYR A 104 7.52 6.78 2.99
C TYR A 104 8.16 6.66 1.60
N HIS A 105 8.29 5.42 1.16
CA HIS A 105 8.53 5.07 -0.23
C HIS A 105 7.70 3.84 -0.60
N VAL A 106 6.89 3.96 -1.66
CA VAL A 106 5.99 2.89 -2.13
C VAL A 106 6.61 2.18 -3.31
N LEU A 107 6.80 0.86 -3.19
CA LEU A 107 7.42 0.04 -4.23
C LEU A 107 6.48 -0.32 -5.38
N HIS A 108 5.17 -0.24 -5.17
CA HIS A 108 4.10 -0.74 -6.06
C HIS A 108 4.15 -2.25 -6.32
N GLY A 109 4.55 -3.02 -5.32
CA GLY A 109 4.59 -4.48 -5.33
C GLY A 109 5.70 -5.06 -4.47
N ALA A 110 5.92 -6.35 -4.64
CA ALA A 110 7.00 -7.13 -4.05
C ALA A 110 7.66 -8.00 -5.11
N LEU A 111 8.89 -8.43 -4.88
CA LEU A 111 9.58 -9.38 -5.76
C LEU A 111 8.82 -10.71 -5.77
N SER A 112 8.43 -11.16 -6.95
CA SER A 112 7.73 -12.43 -7.14
C SER A 112 8.20 -13.09 -8.45
N PRO A 113 9.29 -13.89 -8.40
CA PRO A 113 9.81 -14.56 -9.59
C PRO A 113 8.79 -15.45 -10.28
N LEU A 114 7.91 -16.10 -9.50
CA LEU A 114 6.85 -16.94 -10.03
C LEU A 114 5.80 -16.15 -10.83
N SER A 115 5.60 -14.87 -10.47
CA SER A 115 4.70 -13.95 -11.19
C SER A 115 5.46 -13.09 -12.21
N GLY A 116 6.75 -13.32 -12.44
CA GLY A 116 7.58 -12.54 -13.36
C GLY A 116 7.90 -11.13 -12.85
N ILE A 117 7.70 -10.83 -11.56
CA ILE A 117 7.95 -9.51 -10.99
C ILE A 117 9.39 -9.45 -10.47
N GLY A 118 10.23 -8.74 -11.21
CA GLY A 118 11.63 -8.45 -10.84
C GLY A 118 11.80 -7.03 -10.27
N PRO A 119 13.06 -6.67 -9.91
CA PRO A 119 13.37 -5.34 -9.36
C PRO A 119 13.00 -4.18 -10.30
N ASP A 120 13.07 -4.39 -11.60
CA ASP A 120 12.75 -3.37 -12.61
C ASP A 120 11.24 -3.09 -12.73
N ASN A 121 10.39 -3.96 -12.21
CA ASN A 121 8.95 -3.74 -12.13
C ASN A 121 8.53 -2.94 -10.90
N LEU A 122 9.46 -2.74 -9.95
CA LEU A 122 9.25 -2.05 -8.69
C LEU A 122 9.95 -0.68 -8.69
N ARG A 123 9.54 0.20 -7.78
CA ARG A 123 10.15 1.53 -7.60
C ARG A 123 11.47 1.49 -6.82
N VAL A 124 12.32 0.51 -7.12
CA VAL A 124 13.63 0.32 -6.46
C VAL A 124 14.65 1.34 -6.95
N LYS A 125 14.69 1.61 -8.26
CA LYS A 125 15.61 2.60 -8.85
C LYS A 125 15.36 3.99 -8.28
N GLU A 126 14.09 4.34 -8.14
CA GLU A 126 13.67 5.61 -7.59
C GLU A 126 14.00 5.75 -6.09
N LEU A 127 13.91 4.63 -5.34
CA LEU A 127 14.40 4.61 -3.96
C LEU A 127 15.91 4.90 -3.90
N LEU A 128 16.72 4.19 -4.70
CA LEU A 128 18.17 4.40 -4.75
C LEU A 128 18.54 5.84 -5.15
N THR A 129 17.84 6.40 -6.13
CA THR A 129 18.05 7.81 -6.54
C THR A 129 17.75 8.75 -5.37
N ARG A 130 16.69 8.49 -4.61
CA ARG A 130 16.32 9.30 -3.44
C ARG A 130 17.35 9.25 -2.31
N LEU A 131 18.10 8.15 -2.20
CA LEU A 131 19.14 7.97 -1.17
C LEU A 131 20.47 8.64 -1.54
N SER A 132 20.65 9.08 -2.78
CA SER A 132 21.93 9.63 -3.27
C SER A 132 22.25 11.03 -2.75
N ASP A 133 21.28 11.74 -2.16
CA ASP A 133 21.48 13.08 -1.58
C ASP A 133 22.17 13.07 -0.21
N GLY A 134 22.33 11.89 0.39
CA GLY A 134 22.99 11.70 1.69
C GLY A 134 22.19 12.17 2.92
N VAL A 135 20.95 12.59 2.74
CA VAL A 135 20.06 13.01 3.84
C VAL A 135 19.55 11.83 4.63
N VAL A 136 19.25 10.72 3.94
CA VAL A 136 18.64 9.53 4.53
C VAL A 136 19.67 8.72 5.30
N GLN A 137 19.38 8.45 6.57
CA GLN A 137 20.22 7.69 7.49
C GLN A 137 19.67 6.29 7.75
N GLU A 138 18.34 6.15 7.75
CA GLU A 138 17.67 4.88 8.04
C GLU A 138 16.57 4.58 7.02
N VAL A 139 16.52 3.33 6.58
CA VAL A 139 15.43 2.76 5.79
C VAL A 139 14.79 1.62 6.57
N ILE A 140 13.51 1.79 6.91
CA ILE A 140 12.71 0.81 7.63
C ILE A 140 11.96 -0.03 6.59
N MET A 141 12.18 -1.34 6.56
CA MET A 141 11.43 -2.27 5.71
C MET A 141 10.10 -2.60 6.38
N ALA A 142 9.00 -2.17 5.77
CA ALA A 142 7.63 -2.46 6.18
C ALA A 142 6.87 -3.20 5.07
N THR A 143 7.56 -4.12 4.40
CA THR A 143 6.96 -5.08 3.46
C THR A 143 6.15 -6.12 4.22
N ASN A 144 5.17 -6.75 3.55
CA ASN A 144 4.33 -7.76 4.17
C ASN A 144 5.16 -8.94 4.73
N PRO A 145 4.72 -9.59 5.82
CA PRO A 145 5.40 -10.73 6.43
C PRO A 145 5.10 -12.05 5.70
N ASN A 146 5.17 -12.03 4.37
CA ASN A 146 5.05 -13.18 3.48
C ASN A 146 6.37 -13.43 2.73
N VAL A 147 6.45 -14.50 1.95
CA VAL A 147 7.68 -14.91 1.24
C VAL A 147 8.20 -13.81 0.30
N GLU A 148 7.31 -13.18 -0.45
CA GLU A 148 7.64 -12.12 -1.40
C GLU A 148 8.13 -10.84 -0.68
N GLY A 149 7.45 -10.45 0.39
CA GLY A 149 7.84 -9.29 1.18
C GLY A 149 9.17 -9.51 1.91
N GLU A 150 9.42 -10.72 2.44
CA GLU A 150 10.72 -11.09 3.01
C GLU A 150 11.84 -11.02 1.97
N ALA A 151 11.63 -11.64 0.80
CA ALA A 151 12.60 -11.62 -0.29
C ALA A 151 12.90 -10.18 -0.73
N THR A 152 11.87 -9.34 -0.81
CA THR A 152 11.99 -7.92 -1.18
C THR A 152 12.81 -7.15 -0.13
N ALA A 153 12.52 -7.32 1.16
CA ALA A 153 13.28 -6.68 2.23
C ALA A 153 14.75 -7.12 2.24
N MET A 154 15.01 -8.41 2.07
CA MET A 154 16.38 -8.93 2.01
C MET A 154 17.14 -8.40 0.78
N TYR A 155 16.49 -8.33 -0.37
CA TYR A 155 17.07 -7.78 -1.58
C TYR A 155 17.47 -6.32 -1.39
N LEU A 156 16.55 -5.48 -0.90
CA LEU A 156 16.81 -4.07 -0.62
C LEU A 156 17.91 -3.91 0.44
N ALA A 157 17.90 -4.70 1.51
CA ALA A 157 18.94 -4.64 2.53
C ALA A 157 20.34 -4.92 1.95
N ARG A 158 20.48 -5.87 1.01
CA ARG A 158 21.73 -6.15 0.32
C ARG A 158 22.21 -4.99 -0.55
N LEU A 159 21.30 -4.22 -1.12
CA LEU A 159 21.64 -3.03 -1.92
C LEU A 159 22.01 -1.83 -1.04
N LEU A 160 21.33 -1.65 0.10
CA LEU A 160 21.45 -0.44 0.90
C LEU A 160 22.56 -0.47 1.95
N LYS A 161 22.82 -1.64 2.55
CA LYS A 161 23.90 -1.79 3.56
C LYS A 161 25.28 -1.38 3.05
N PRO A 162 25.72 -1.77 1.82
CA PRO A 162 27.04 -1.38 1.32
C PRO A 162 27.22 0.11 1.10
N ILE A 163 26.15 0.88 0.91
CA ILE A 163 26.20 2.33 0.74
C ILE A 163 26.06 3.10 2.07
N GLY A 164 26.15 2.39 3.21
CA GLY A 164 26.18 2.99 4.54
C GLY A 164 24.81 3.33 5.15
N ILE A 165 23.72 2.93 4.53
CA ILE A 165 22.37 3.17 5.05
C ILE A 165 22.04 2.14 6.15
N LYS A 166 21.57 2.61 7.30
CA LYS A 166 21.01 1.74 8.34
C LYS A 166 19.70 1.15 7.84
N VAL A 167 19.64 -0.18 7.75
CA VAL A 167 18.44 -0.90 7.32
C VAL A 167 17.85 -1.63 8.52
N THR A 168 16.62 -1.31 8.84
CA THR A 168 15.84 -1.95 9.89
C THR A 168 14.57 -2.57 9.31
N ARG A 169 13.86 -3.34 10.11
CA ARG A 169 12.60 -3.97 9.73
C ARG A 169 11.59 -3.84 10.86
N ILE A 170 10.32 -3.66 10.51
CA ILE A 170 9.24 -3.77 11.49
C ILE A 170 9.27 -5.14 12.16
N ALA A 171 9.05 -5.18 13.48
CA ALA A 171 9.09 -6.42 14.25
C ALA A 171 7.95 -7.35 13.81
N HIS A 172 8.26 -8.66 13.81
CA HIS A 172 7.26 -9.71 13.63
C HIS A 172 7.04 -10.38 14.99
N GLY A 173 5.78 -10.60 15.35
CA GLY A 173 5.45 -11.22 16.62
C GLY A 173 3.95 -11.32 16.83
N LEU A 174 3.57 -11.64 18.07
CA LEU A 174 2.19 -11.76 18.49
C LEU A 174 1.49 -10.40 18.47
N PRO A 175 0.26 -10.32 17.98
CA PRO A 175 -0.52 -9.09 18.02
C PRO A 175 -0.90 -8.77 19.48
N VAL A 176 -0.87 -7.49 19.85
CA VAL A 176 -1.32 -7.03 21.16
C VAL A 176 -2.81 -7.29 21.32
N GLY A 177 -3.18 -7.94 22.44
CA GLY A 177 -4.57 -8.35 22.73
C GLY A 177 -5.00 -9.67 22.10
N GLY A 178 -4.10 -10.40 21.44
CA GLY A 178 -4.33 -11.76 20.98
C GLY A 178 -3.96 -12.80 22.03
N ASP A 179 -4.70 -13.90 22.09
CA ASP A 179 -4.39 -15.04 22.95
C ASP A 179 -3.34 -15.94 22.27
N LEU A 180 -2.39 -16.43 23.07
CA LEU A 180 -1.26 -17.23 22.61
C LEU A 180 -1.71 -18.54 21.92
N GLU A 181 -2.82 -19.13 22.40
CA GLU A 181 -3.35 -20.40 21.90
C GLU A 181 -3.87 -20.34 20.45
N TYR A 182 -4.21 -19.14 19.95
CA TYR A 182 -4.70 -18.95 18.58
C TYR A 182 -3.61 -18.55 17.57
N ALA A 183 -2.37 -18.37 18.04
CA ALA A 183 -1.27 -18.04 17.17
C ALA A 183 -0.76 -19.28 16.43
N ASP A 184 -0.49 -19.15 15.14
CA ASP A 184 0.11 -20.22 14.35
C ASP A 184 1.59 -20.43 14.72
N GLU A 185 2.11 -21.62 14.36
CA GLU A 185 3.47 -22.03 14.70
C GLU A 185 4.54 -21.08 14.15
N VAL A 186 4.33 -20.51 12.97
CA VAL A 186 5.29 -19.59 12.34
C VAL A 186 5.33 -18.27 13.10
N THR A 187 4.16 -17.72 13.46
CA THR A 187 4.04 -16.51 14.28
C THR A 187 4.69 -16.70 15.65
N LEU A 188 4.46 -17.85 16.31
CA LEU A 188 5.09 -18.18 17.60
C LEU A 188 6.62 -18.29 17.48
N SER A 189 7.12 -18.97 16.45
CA SER A 189 8.55 -19.09 16.19
C SER A 189 9.19 -17.71 16.01
N ARG A 190 8.60 -16.84 15.18
CA ARG A 190 9.09 -15.48 14.96
C ARG A 190 9.05 -14.62 16.22
N ALA A 191 8.00 -14.73 17.03
CA ALA A 191 7.91 -14.02 18.30
C ALA A 191 9.02 -14.47 19.27
N MET A 192 9.33 -15.77 19.29
CA MET A 192 10.37 -16.35 20.15
C MET A 192 11.77 -15.94 19.67
N GLU A 193 12.02 -15.90 18.36
CA GLU A 193 13.28 -15.42 17.77
C GLU A 193 13.52 -13.94 18.10
N ASN A 194 12.47 -13.10 18.03
CA ASN A 194 12.53 -11.66 18.23
C ASN A 194 12.23 -11.24 19.68
N ARG A 195 12.28 -12.17 20.66
CA ARG A 195 12.06 -11.82 22.08
C ARG A 195 13.07 -10.79 22.58
N ILE A 196 12.61 -9.88 23.40
CA ILE A 196 13.42 -8.81 24.01
C ILE A 196 13.65 -9.12 25.50
N GLU A 197 14.73 -8.61 26.03
CA GLU A 197 14.99 -8.58 27.49
C GLU A 197 14.11 -7.52 28.14
N LEU A 198 13.57 -7.83 29.33
CA LEU A 198 12.68 -6.95 30.10
C LEU A 198 13.47 -6.11 31.11
#